data_64baa8970afb69ad8126ca876c0d6710
#
_entry.id   64baa8970afb69ad8126ca876c0d6710
#
_cell.length_a   1.000
_cell.length_b   1.000
_cell.length_c   1.000
_cell.angle_alpha   90.00
_cell.angle_beta   90.00
_cell.angle_gamma   90.00
#
_symmetry.space_group_name_H-M   'P 1'
#
loop_
_entity.id
_entity.type
_entity.pdbx_description
1 polymer ?
#
loop_
_entity_poly.entity_id
_entity_poly.type
_entity_poly.pdbx_seq_one_letter_code
_entity_poly.pdbx_strand_id
1 'polypeptide(L)'
;MKARVLIVDDSALARRNLRQILESANCEVDEAEDGLAALERYFLERPDVVLLDLVMRGMYGLDVLEKLRQLDPLAKVVVVSADVQTSSQQLVDQAGAKAFITKPFDREEIIGTLKAVLGGTS
;
A
#
# COMPACT_ATOMS: atom_id res chain seq x y z
N MET A 1 -17.42 -8.77 1.35
CA MET A 1 -16.44 -8.93 0.26
C MET A 1 -15.07 -9.12 0.84
N LYS A 2 -14.34 -10.10 0.35
CA LYS A 2 -13.03 -10.43 0.89
C LYS A 2 -11.93 -9.86 -0.02
N ALA A 3 -11.30 -8.79 0.42
CA ALA A 3 -10.24 -8.14 -0.34
C ALA A 3 -8.90 -8.80 -0.02
N ARG A 4 -8.04 -8.87 -1.02
CA ARG A 4 -6.64 -9.28 -0.84
C ARG A 4 -5.75 -8.05 -0.85
N VAL A 5 -4.96 -7.89 0.19
CA VAL A 5 -4.11 -6.71 0.41
C VAL A 5 -2.66 -7.14 0.52
N LEU A 6 -1.79 -6.48 -0.22
CA LEU A 6 -0.35 -6.65 -0.09
C LEU A 6 0.21 -5.49 0.74
N ILE A 7 0.88 -5.80 1.84
CA ILE A 7 1.55 -4.80 2.69
C ILE A 7 3.03 -4.77 2.31
N VAL A 8 3.55 -3.60 1.96
CA VAL A 8 4.96 -3.40 1.61
C VAL A 8 5.58 -2.40 2.59
N ASP A 9 6.41 -2.88 3.49
CA ASP A 9 7.04 -2.09 4.53
C ASP A 9 8.22 -2.89 5.06
N ASP A 10 9.38 -2.27 5.26
CA ASP A 10 10.54 -2.99 5.78
C ASP A 10 10.50 -3.20 7.30
N SER A 11 9.55 -2.59 8.00
CA SER A 11 9.34 -2.77 9.44
C SER A 11 8.40 -3.94 9.69
N ALA A 12 8.91 -4.95 10.37
CA ALA A 12 8.08 -6.11 10.76
C ALA A 12 6.95 -5.69 11.69
N LEU A 13 7.20 -4.71 12.58
CA LEU A 13 6.17 -4.21 13.48
C LEU A 13 5.05 -3.49 12.72
N ALA A 14 5.42 -2.67 11.75
CA ALA A 14 4.43 -1.96 10.93
C ALA A 14 3.57 -2.95 10.14
N ARG A 15 4.19 -3.98 9.54
CA ARG A 15 3.45 -5.00 8.82
C ARG A 15 2.51 -5.76 9.75
N ARG A 16 2.97 -6.10 10.95
CA ARG A 16 2.14 -6.80 11.95
C ARG A 16 0.92 -5.97 12.34
N ASN A 17 1.11 -4.68 12.60
CA ASN A 17 0.02 -3.79 12.97
C ASN A 17 -1.02 -3.68 11.86
N LEU A 18 -0.57 -3.49 10.64
CA LEU A 18 -1.48 -3.42 9.48
C LEU A 18 -2.19 -4.75 9.27
N ARG A 19 -1.47 -5.87 9.37
CA ARG A 19 -2.09 -7.20 9.24
C ARG A 19 -3.22 -7.39 10.23
N GLN A 20 -3.02 -7.02 11.50
CA GLN A 20 -4.05 -7.16 12.52
C GLN A 20 -5.30 -6.36 12.16
N ILE A 21 -5.13 -5.14 11.70
CA ILE A 21 -6.24 -4.29 11.27
C ILE A 21 -6.98 -4.94 10.10
N LEU A 22 -6.26 -5.37 9.10
CA LEU A 22 -6.84 -5.91 7.87
C LEU A 22 -7.54 -7.24 8.11
N GLU A 23 -6.95 -8.11 8.90
CA GLU A 23 -7.55 -9.40 9.24
C GLU A 23 -8.81 -9.21 10.08
N SER A 24 -8.83 -8.19 10.93
CA SER A 24 -10.06 -7.87 11.69
C SER A 24 -11.21 -7.45 10.79
N ALA A 25 -10.92 -7.03 9.56
CA ALA A 25 -11.91 -6.66 8.56
C ALA A 25 -12.10 -7.76 7.50
N ASN A 26 -11.64 -8.96 7.78
CA ASN A 26 -11.77 -10.14 6.90
C ASN A 26 -10.99 -10.04 5.59
N CYS A 27 -9.92 -9.24 5.54
CA CYS A 27 -9.05 -9.19 4.38
C CYS A 27 -8.07 -10.38 4.39
N GLU A 28 -7.70 -10.85 3.21
CA GLU A 28 -6.54 -11.71 3.04
C GLU A 28 -5.31 -10.83 2.89
N VAL A 29 -4.22 -11.19 3.55
CA VAL A 29 -3.04 -10.34 3.65
C VAL A 29 -1.79 -11.08 3.21
N ASP A 30 -1.04 -10.46 2.31
CA ASP A 30 0.31 -10.86 1.97
C ASP A 30 1.26 -9.73 2.38
N GLU A 31 2.53 -10.05 2.59
CA GLU A 31 3.53 -9.09 3.03
C GLU A 31 4.77 -9.15 2.16
N ALA A 32 5.41 -7.99 1.99
CA ALA A 32 6.72 -7.89 1.36
C ALA A 32 7.55 -6.89 2.16
N GLU A 33 8.84 -7.18 2.35
CA GLU A 33 9.71 -6.32 3.16
C GLU A 33 10.59 -5.39 2.33
N ASP A 34 10.55 -5.52 1.01
CA ASP A 34 11.32 -4.65 0.12
C ASP A 34 10.64 -4.56 -1.24
N GLY A 35 11.22 -3.71 -2.11
CA GLY A 35 10.61 -3.44 -3.41
C GLY A 35 10.61 -4.63 -4.35
N LEU A 36 11.69 -5.42 -4.36
CA LEU A 36 11.76 -6.59 -5.24
C LEU A 36 10.74 -7.64 -4.83
N ALA A 37 10.65 -7.92 -3.53
CA ALA A 37 9.65 -8.84 -2.99
C ALA A 37 8.23 -8.34 -3.28
N ALA A 38 8.02 -7.03 -3.23
CA ALA A 38 6.72 -6.43 -3.52
C ALA A 38 6.30 -6.68 -4.96
N LEU A 39 7.20 -6.48 -5.92
CA LEU A 39 6.91 -6.73 -7.33
C LEU A 39 6.61 -8.19 -7.58
N GLU A 40 7.40 -9.08 -7.00
CA GLU A 40 7.22 -10.52 -7.12
C GLU A 40 5.87 -10.96 -6.55
N ARG A 41 5.56 -10.52 -5.33
CA ARG A 41 4.30 -10.85 -4.67
C ARG A 41 3.10 -10.30 -5.44
N TYR A 42 3.21 -9.09 -5.96
CA TYR A 42 2.11 -8.49 -6.72
C TYR A 42 1.70 -9.36 -7.90
N PHE A 43 2.67 -9.85 -8.67
CA PHE A 43 2.36 -10.63 -9.86
C PHE A 43 2.03 -12.08 -9.56
N LEU A 44 2.46 -12.62 -8.41
CA LEU A 44 2.07 -13.97 -7.99
C LEU A 44 0.67 -13.98 -7.36
N GLU A 45 0.38 -13.01 -6.50
CA GLU A 45 -0.84 -13.05 -5.68
C GLU A 45 -1.98 -12.20 -6.23
N ARG A 46 -1.69 -11.27 -7.11
CA ARG A 46 -2.68 -10.37 -7.71
C ARG A 46 -3.58 -9.71 -6.66
N PRO A 47 -3.02 -8.94 -5.73
CA PRO A 47 -3.82 -8.29 -4.70
C PRO A 47 -4.77 -7.25 -5.29
N ASP A 48 -5.85 -6.98 -4.57
CA ASP A 48 -6.79 -5.93 -4.95
C ASP A 48 -6.23 -4.55 -4.69
N VAL A 49 -5.35 -4.42 -3.68
CA VAL A 49 -4.74 -3.15 -3.31
C VAL A 49 -3.39 -3.40 -2.65
N VAL A 50 -2.48 -2.45 -2.80
CA VAL A 50 -1.16 -2.46 -2.17
C VAL A 50 -1.08 -1.31 -1.18
N LEU A 51 -0.67 -1.60 0.06
CA LEU A 51 -0.31 -0.58 1.05
C LEU A 51 1.21 -0.47 1.06
N LEU A 52 1.73 0.68 0.67
CA LEU A 52 3.15 0.85 0.38
C LEU A 52 3.76 1.97 1.21
N ASP A 53 4.81 1.65 1.97
CA ASP A 53 5.62 2.66 2.64
C ASP A 53 6.60 3.30 1.65
N LEU A 54 6.81 4.60 1.78
CA LEU A 54 7.76 5.32 0.94
C LEU A 54 9.21 5.12 1.37
N VAL A 55 9.43 4.97 2.67
CA VAL A 55 10.79 4.91 3.21
C VAL A 55 11.14 3.48 3.58
N MET A 56 11.92 2.82 2.73
CA MET A 56 12.39 1.45 2.94
C MET A 56 13.86 1.36 2.63
N ARG A 57 14.54 0.43 3.30
CA ARG A 57 15.97 0.21 3.05
C ARG A 57 16.15 -0.34 1.63
N GLY A 58 17.12 0.20 0.93
CA GLY A 58 17.54 -0.29 -0.39
C GLY A 58 16.68 0.16 -1.56
N MET A 59 15.46 0.62 -1.33
CA MET A 59 14.61 1.10 -2.43
C MET A 59 13.59 2.11 -1.89
N TYR A 60 13.44 3.22 -2.59
CA TYR A 60 12.45 4.22 -2.24
C TYR A 60 11.07 3.76 -2.76
N GLY A 61 10.04 3.90 -1.91
CA GLY A 61 8.70 3.44 -2.25
C GLY A 61 8.11 4.06 -3.51
N LEU A 62 8.48 5.31 -3.83
CA LEU A 62 8.05 5.94 -5.09
C LEU A 62 8.50 5.13 -6.30
N ASP A 63 9.72 4.57 -6.26
CA ASP A 63 10.22 3.75 -7.37
C ASP A 63 9.40 2.46 -7.51
N VAL A 64 8.99 1.88 -6.39
CA VAL A 64 8.12 0.68 -6.39
C VAL A 64 6.77 1.03 -6.99
N LEU A 65 6.19 2.16 -6.59
CA LEU A 65 4.90 2.63 -7.11
C LEU A 65 4.97 2.83 -8.62
N GLU A 66 5.99 3.53 -9.09
CA GLU A 66 6.16 3.79 -10.51
C GLU A 66 6.30 2.48 -11.30
N LYS A 67 7.09 1.55 -10.77
CA LYS A 67 7.31 0.26 -11.43
C LYS A 67 6.04 -0.58 -11.48
N LEU A 68 5.29 -0.64 -10.39
CA LEU A 68 4.01 -1.33 -10.37
C LEU A 68 3.05 -0.76 -11.42
N ARG A 69 2.96 0.56 -11.49
CA ARG A 69 2.07 1.24 -12.42
C ARG A 69 2.50 1.08 -13.87
N GLN A 70 3.81 1.00 -14.13
CA GLN A 70 4.32 0.71 -15.48
C GLN A 70 3.93 -0.69 -15.92
N LEU A 71 4.08 -1.66 -15.02
CA LEU A 71 3.82 -3.07 -15.32
C LEU A 71 2.33 -3.40 -15.29
N ASP A 72 1.57 -2.69 -14.48
CA ASP A 72 0.12 -2.86 -14.39
C ASP A 72 -0.55 -1.50 -14.18
N PRO A 73 -1.03 -0.86 -15.24
CA PRO A 73 -1.69 0.45 -15.12
C PRO A 73 -2.95 0.44 -14.26
N LEU A 74 -3.52 -0.74 -13.99
CA LEU A 74 -4.70 -0.87 -13.14
C LEU A 74 -4.36 -1.10 -11.67
N ALA A 75 -3.08 -1.18 -11.32
CA ALA A 75 -2.66 -1.40 -9.94
C ALA A 75 -3.20 -0.30 -9.03
N LYS A 76 -3.79 -0.70 -7.91
CA LYS A 76 -4.29 0.23 -6.90
C LYS A 76 -3.29 0.25 -5.75
N VAL A 77 -2.68 1.41 -5.54
CA VAL A 77 -1.65 1.57 -4.51
C VAL A 77 -2.06 2.70 -3.59
N VAL A 78 -2.05 2.41 -2.29
CA VAL A 78 -2.25 3.39 -1.22
C VAL A 78 -0.92 3.54 -0.50
N VAL A 79 -0.40 4.75 -0.42
CA VAL A 79 0.84 5.02 0.29
C VAL A 79 0.55 5.23 1.76
N VAL A 80 1.31 4.55 2.63
CA VAL A 80 1.19 4.68 4.09
C VAL A 80 2.56 5.04 4.63
N SER A 81 2.78 6.31 5.01
CA SER A 81 4.12 6.78 5.31
C SER A 81 4.12 7.85 6.39
N ALA A 82 5.25 7.92 7.12
CA ALA A 82 5.52 9.01 8.04
C ALA A 82 6.07 10.26 7.33
N ASP A 83 6.45 10.14 6.06
CA ASP A 83 6.92 11.27 5.27
C ASP A 83 5.72 12.10 4.82
N VAL A 84 5.55 13.27 5.45
CA VAL A 84 4.40 14.15 5.21
C VAL A 84 4.76 15.38 4.39
N GLN A 85 5.93 15.40 3.76
CA GLN A 85 6.32 16.54 2.93
C GLN A 85 5.38 16.67 1.75
N THR A 86 4.98 17.89 1.47
CA THR A 86 4.08 18.19 0.34
C THR A 86 4.64 17.69 -0.99
N SER A 87 5.95 17.84 -1.20
CA SER A 87 6.60 17.36 -2.40
C SER A 87 6.47 15.85 -2.57
N SER A 88 6.63 15.08 -1.48
CA SER A 88 6.47 13.64 -1.52
C SER A 88 5.05 13.24 -1.86
N GLN A 89 4.07 13.90 -1.25
CA GLN A 89 2.65 13.64 -1.53
C GLN A 89 2.30 13.95 -2.99
N GLN A 90 2.83 15.05 -3.53
CA GLN A 90 2.61 15.39 -4.92
C GLN A 90 3.20 14.38 -5.88
N LEU A 91 4.42 13.90 -5.57
CA LEU A 91 5.08 12.91 -6.42
C LEU A 91 4.33 11.59 -6.47
N VAL A 92 3.84 11.10 -5.32
CA VAL A 92 3.09 9.84 -5.30
C VAL A 92 1.72 9.99 -5.95
N ASP A 93 1.08 11.15 -5.81
CA ASP A 93 -0.18 11.42 -6.48
C ASP A 93 0.01 11.41 -8.00
N GLN A 94 1.04 12.09 -8.49
CA GLN A 94 1.39 12.11 -9.91
C GLN A 94 1.75 10.73 -10.44
N ALA A 95 2.37 9.89 -9.60
CA ALA A 95 2.72 8.52 -9.99
C ALA A 95 1.51 7.57 -9.96
N GLY A 96 0.34 8.05 -9.55
CA GLY A 96 -0.90 7.31 -9.64
C GLY A 96 -1.34 6.61 -8.37
N ALA A 97 -0.82 6.99 -7.20
CA ALA A 97 -1.32 6.48 -5.94
C ALA A 97 -2.78 6.89 -5.76
N LYS A 98 -3.60 5.99 -5.25
CA LYS A 98 -5.02 6.24 -5.04
C LYS A 98 -5.30 7.03 -3.77
N ALA A 99 -4.41 6.93 -2.78
CA ALA A 99 -4.55 7.66 -1.52
C ALA A 99 -3.23 7.70 -0.79
N PHE A 100 -3.14 8.60 0.18
CA PHE A 100 -1.98 8.76 1.04
C PHE A 100 -2.45 8.76 2.49
N ILE A 101 -1.95 7.84 3.29
CA ILE A 101 -2.25 7.77 4.73
C ILE A 101 -0.99 8.10 5.49
N THR A 102 -1.10 9.06 6.42
CA THR A 102 0.03 9.48 7.26
C THR A 102 0.14 8.58 8.48
N LYS A 103 1.36 8.17 8.83
CA LYS A 103 1.64 7.51 10.11
C LYS A 103 1.79 8.57 11.21
N PRO A 104 1.30 8.32 12.42
CA PRO A 104 0.51 7.16 12.83
C PRO A 104 -0.92 7.23 12.30
N PHE A 105 -1.51 6.08 12.13
CA PHE A 105 -2.89 5.95 11.62
C PHE A 105 -3.72 5.14 12.61
N ASP A 106 -5.03 5.21 12.48
CA ASP A 106 -5.93 4.33 13.21
C ASP A 106 -6.62 3.34 12.26
N ARG A 107 -7.33 2.38 12.86
CA ARG A 107 -8.03 1.35 12.11
C ARG A 107 -9.03 1.93 11.13
N GLU A 108 -9.75 2.94 11.56
CA GLU A 108 -10.83 3.54 10.75
C GLU A 108 -10.30 4.22 9.51
N GLU A 109 -9.14 4.88 9.61
CA GLU A 109 -8.49 5.47 8.44
C GLU A 109 -8.10 4.41 7.41
N ILE A 110 -7.50 3.32 7.87
CA ILE A 110 -7.08 2.24 6.98
C ILE A 110 -8.29 1.61 6.30
N ILE A 111 -9.28 1.19 7.09
CA ILE A 111 -10.45 0.49 6.55
C ILE A 111 -11.29 1.42 5.68
N GLY A 112 -11.47 2.67 6.10
CA GLY A 112 -12.23 3.65 5.32
C GLY A 112 -11.58 3.95 3.98
N THR A 113 -10.25 4.11 3.97
CA THR A 113 -9.51 4.35 2.73
C THR A 113 -9.61 3.15 1.79
N LEU A 114 -9.46 1.94 2.32
CA LEU A 114 -9.59 0.74 1.50
C LEU A 114 -10.97 0.61 0.88
N LYS A 115 -12.01 0.87 1.66
CA LYS A 115 -13.38 0.84 1.13
C LYS A 115 -13.56 1.84 0.00
N ALA A 116 -13.03 3.05 0.17
CA ALA A 116 -13.12 4.08 -0.87
C ALA A 116 -12.38 3.67 -2.14
N VAL A 117 -11.18 3.11 -1.99
CA VAL A 117 -10.34 2.72 -3.13
C VAL A 117 -10.91 1.49 -3.85
N LEU A 118 -11.39 0.50 -3.11
CA LEU A 118 -11.90 -0.75 -3.66
C LEU A 118 -13.36 -0.63 -4.11
N GLY A 119 -14.16 0.07 -3.34
CA GLY A 119 -15.55 0.31 -3.67
C GLY A 119 -15.73 1.25 -4.84
N GLY A 120 -14.81 2.16 -4.92
CA GLY A 120 -14.57 3.07 -6.04
C GLY A 120 -15.78 3.83 -6.51
N THR A 121 -16.65 3.17 -7.14
CA THR A 121 -17.76 3.79 -7.86
C THR A 121 -19.10 3.56 -7.22
N SER A 122 -19.09 2.84 -6.18
CA SER A 122 -20.38 2.52 -5.57
C SER A 122 -21.03 3.72 -4.97
#